data_f2cd3cd0e942bf42028a5ec5b4ef5a61
#
_entry.id   f2cd3cd0e942bf42028a5ec5b4ef5a61
#
_cell.length_a   1.000
_cell.length_b   1.000
_cell.length_c   1.000
_cell.angle_alpha   90.00
_cell.angle_beta   90.00
_cell.angle_gamma   90.00
#
_symmetry.space_group_name_H-M   'P 1'
#
loop_
_entity.id
_entity.type
_entity.pdbx_description
1 polymer ?
#
loop_
_entity_poly.entity_id
_entity_poly.type
_entity_poly.pdbx_seq_one_letter_code
_entity_poly.pdbx_strand_id
1 'polypeptide(L)'
;LVRIPKFKLSEKNKILKLHNKLGQKQFYKKIVKLDPVSKKFINSNDVNRSIRAYEVKKLTKKSLYKWFKETKTFFDKNEFVMTYVDYPRDKLIKNIKKRIDRMFDLGAIKEVKKFNLIKINKLNSVNHVIGIKEINSYLSKKAELNDIKEQILIKTRQYAKRQSTWSRGHMINWHKIDPKSKNPFKKILK
;
A
#
# COMPACT_ATOMS: atom_id res chain seq x y z
N LEU A 1 -4.03 -16.75 4.10
CA LEU A 1 -2.89 -15.85 4.32
C LEU A 1 -1.63 -16.66 4.61
N VAL A 2 -0.51 -16.29 3.99
CA VAL A 2 0.79 -16.95 4.21
C VAL A 2 1.24 -16.75 5.65
N ARG A 3 1.48 -17.85 6.38
CA ARG A 3 1.91 -17.81 7.79
C ARG A 3 3.42 -17.64 7.92
N ILE A 4 3.95 -16.49 7.51
CA ILE A 4 5.36 -16.15 7.75
C ILE A 4 5.53 -15.72 9.21
N PRO A 5 6.58 -16.19 9.91
CA PRO A 5 6.84 -15.79 11.30
C PRO A 5 6.95 -14.27 11.46
N LYS A 6 6.53 -13.76 12.63
CA LYS A 6 6.75 -12.36 13.00
C LYS A 6 8.21 -12.17 13.42
N PHE A 7 8.86 -11.16 12.86
CA PHE A 7 10.26 -10.84 13.20
C PHE A 7 10.33 -9.73 14.25
N LYS A 8 11.35 -9.81 15.10
CA LYS A 8 11.63 -8.78 16.10
C LYS A 8 11.94 -7.43 15.44
N LEU A 9 11.52 -6.34 16.07
CA LEU A 9 11.76 -4.99 15.53
C LEU A 9 13.27 -4.69 15.40
N SER A 10 14.10 -5.20 16.30
CA SER A 10 15.55 -5.06 16.23
C SER A 10 16.14 -5.66 14.95
N GLU A 11 15.65 -6.82 14.50
CA GLU A 11 16.10 -7.46 13.28
C GLU A 11 15.68 -6.67 12.02
N LYS A 12 14.43 -6.19 12.00
CA LYS A 12 13.95 -5.31 10.92
C LYS A 12 14.77 -4.03 10.84
N ASN A 13 15.09 -3.41 11.98
CA ASN A 13 15.90 -2.20 12.02
C ASN A 13 17.33 -2.43 11.52
N LYS A 14 17.94 -3.58 11.82
CA LYS A 14 19.26 -3.94 11.27
C LYS A 14 19.22 -4.04 9.74
N ILE A 15 18.17 -4.62 9.19
CA ILE A 15 18.01 -4.77 7.72
C ILE A 15 17.76 -3.41 7.07
N LEU A 16 16.94 -2.54 7.66
CA LEU A 16 16.73 -1.18 7.18
C LEU A 16 18.01 -0.35 7.21
N LYS A 17 18.80 -0.43 8.30
CA LYS A 17 20.13 0.22 8.37
C LYS A 17 21.06 -0.30 7.29
N LEU A 18 21.06 -1.61 7.03
CA LEU A 18 21.84 -2.20 5.92
C LEU A 18 21.41 -1.67 4.57
N HIS A 19 20.08 -1.59 4.31
CA HIS A 19 19.56 -1.02 3.07
C HIS A 19 19.99 0.45 2.90
N ASN A 20 19.85 1.26 3.95
CA ASN A 20 20.23 2.68 3.92
C ASN A 20 21.74 2.86 3.66
N LYS A 21 22.58 1.97 4.23
CA LYS A 21 24.04 2.00 4.00
C LYS A 21 24.41 1.64 2.56
N LEU A 22 23.76 0.64 1.97
CA LEU A 22 24.11 0.13 0.62
C LEU A 22 23.41 0.90 -0.51
N GLY A 23 22.28 1.51 -0.25
CA GLY A 23 21.35 1.99 -1.27
C GLY A 23 20.64 0.88 -2.02
N GLN A 24 19.56 1.22 -2.76
CA GLN A 24 18.66 0.23 -3.38
C GLN A 24 19.38 -0.67 -4.39
N LYS A 25 20.23 -0.12 -5.26
CA LYS A 25 20.90 -0.88 -6.33
C LYS A 25 21.79 -1.99 -5.77
N GLN A 26 22.62 -1.69 -4.77
CA GLN A 26 23.52 -2.67 -4.15
C GLN A 26 22.75 -3.65 -3.27
N PHE A 27 21.73 -3.17 -2.57
CA PHE A 27 20.87 -4.02 -1.75
C PHE A 27 20.11 -5.03 -2.63
N TYR A 28 19.61 -4.62 -3.80
CA TYR A 28 18.97 -5.52 -4.74
C TYR A 28 19.93 -6.60 -5.26
N LYS A 29 21.19 -6.26 -5.62
CA LYS A 29 22.20 -7.24 -5.98
C LYS A 29 22.44 -8.24 -4.84
N LYS A 30 22.48 -7.75 -3.59
CA LYS A 30 22.67 -8.59 -2.41
C LYS A 30 21.52 -9.57 -2.20
N ILE A 31 20.26 -9.15 -2.43
CA ILE A 31 19.12 -10.06 -2.30
C ILE A 31 19.11 -11.09 -3.42
N VAL A 32 19.39 -10.69 -4.67
CA VAL A 32 19.45 -11.64 -5.80
C VAL A 32 20.54 -12.70 -5.57
N LYS A 33 21.69 -12.33 -4.98
CA LYS A 33 22.73 -13.30 -4.57
C LYS A 33 22.24 -14.24 -3.47
N LEU A 34 21.49 -13.73 -2.47
CA LEU A 34 20.97 -14.51 -1.35
C LEU A 34 19.77 -15.40 -1.74
N ASP A 35 18.94 -14.93 -2.64
CA ASP A 35 17.70 -15.57 -3.12
C ASP A 35 17.51 -15.29 -4.61
N PRO A 36 18.13 -16.08 -5.51
CA PRO A 36 18.06 -15.85 -6.96
C PRO A 36 16.63 -15.85 -7.53
N VAL A 37 15.70 -16.55 -6.87
CA VAL A 37 14.28 -16.59 -7.25
C VAL A 37 13.65 -15.18 -7.20
N SER A 38 14.12 -14.33 -6.30
CA SER A 38 13.65 -12.95 -6.15
C SER A 38 13.79 -12.12 -7.43
N LYS A 39 14.78 -12.41 -8.30
CA LYS A 39 14.98 -11.72 -9.58
C LYS A 39 13.76 -11.79 -10.51
N LYS A 40 12.98 -12.88 -10.45
CA LYS A 40 11.79 -13.07 -11.29
C LYS A 40 10.57 -12.26 -10.83
N PHE A 41 10.56 -11.82 -9.57
CA PHE A 41 9.36 -11.27 -8.94
C PHE A 41 9.51 -9.84 -8.42
N ILE A 42 10.75 -9.34 -8.31
CA ILE A 42 11.02 -8.01 -7.75
C ILE A 42 11.67 -7.14 -8.81
N ASN A 43 11.08 -5.97 -9.03
CA ASN A 43 11.75 -4.92 -9.80
C ASN A 43 12.93 -4.37 -8.99
N SER A 44 14.05 -4.11 -9.65
CA SER A 44 15.29 -3.62 -9.02
C SER A 44 15.09 -2.31 -8.22
N ASN A 45 14.10 -1.50 -8.58
CA ASN A 45 13.77 -0.23 -7.92
C ASN A 45 12.71 -0.38 -6.80
N ASP A 46 12.16 -1.59 -6.59
CA ASP A 46 11.14 -1.81 -5.53
C ASP A 46 11.81 -2.04 -4.17
N VAL A 47 11.95 -0.96 -3.43
CA VAL A 47 12.56 -0.93 -2.09
C VAL A 47 11.82 -1.86 -1.12
N ASN A 48 10.51 -1.73 -1.04
CA ASN A 48 9.70 -2.43 -0.03
C ASN A 48 9.71 -3.94 -0.24
N ARG A 49 9.53 -4.39 -1.50
CA ARG A 49 9.59 -5.81 -1.83
C ARG A 49 11.00 -6.38 -1.65
N SER A 50 12.04 -5.61 -2.00
CA SER A 50 13.43 -6.00 -1.78
C SER A 50 13.74 -6.21 -0.30
N ILE A 51 13.37 -5.25 0.56
CA ILE A 51 13.57 -5.36 2.01
C ILE A 51 12.80 -6.57 2.55
N ARG A 52 11.53 -6.72 2.19
CA ARG A 52 10.69 -7.83 2.69
C ARG A 52 11.22 -9.20 2.28
N ALA A 53 11.63 -9.37 1.04
CA ALA A 53 12.19 -10.64 0.57
C ALA A 53 13.53 -10.96 1.26
N TYR A 54 14.39 -9.94 1.46
CA TYR A 54 15.63 -10.10 2.22
C TYR A 54 15.37 -10.49 3.68
N GLU A 55 14.44 -9.82 4.37
CA GLU A 55 14.02 -10.17 5.73
C GLU A 55 13.64 -11.65 5.83
N VAL A 56 12.68 -12.07 5.01
CA VAL A 56 12.15 -13.43 5.06
C VAL A 56 13.26 -14.44 4.79
N LYS A 57 14.04 -14.27 3.71
CA LYS A 57 15.10 -15.19 3.37
C LYS A 57 16.20 -15.25 4.42
N LYS A 58 16.61 -14.09 4.96
CA LYS A 58 17.68 -14.01 5.96
C LYS A 58 17.29 -14.68 7.28
N LEU A 59 16.05 -14.45 7.72
CA LEU A 59 15.60 -14.87 9.05
C LEU A 59 15.00 -16.29 9.06
N THR A 60 14.40 -16.73 7.93
CA THR A 60 13.78 -18.07 7.85
C THR A 60 14.57 -19.07 7.01
N LYS A 61 15.68 -18.65 6.35
CA LYS A 61 16.44 -19.44 5.37
C LYS A 61 15.64 -19.86 4.14
N LYS A 62 14.34 -19.57 4.09
CA LYS A 62 13.42 -19.93 3.02
C LYS A 62 12.99 -18.70 2.22
N SER A 63 12.93 -18.83 0.87
CA SER A 63 12.46 -17.75 -0.01
C SER A 63 11.02 -17.34 0.30
N LEU A 64 10.73 -16.03 0.25
CA LEU A 64 9.37 -15.50 0.34
C LEU A 64 8.44 -16.16 -0.70
N TYR A 65 8.95 -16.43 -1.90
CA TYR A 65 8.17 -17.02 -2.99
C TYR A 65 7.90 -18.52 -2.80
N LYS A 66 8.79 -19.23 -2.09
CA LYS A 66 8.52 -20.60 -1.64
C LYS A 66 7.41 -20.62 -0.59
N TRP A 67 7.41 -19.68 0.34
CA TRP A 67 6.30 -19.51 1.29
C TRP A 67 4.98 -19.31 0.57
N PHE A 68 4.92 -18.47 -0.46
CA PHE A 68 3.69 -18.25 -1.24
C PHE A 68 3.25 -19.50 -1.98
N LYS A 69 4.18 -20.22 -2.61
CA LYS A 69 3.89 -21.44 -3.39
C LYS A 69 3.35 -22.59 -2.51
N GLU A 70 3.88 -22.72 -1.30
CA GLU A 70 3.50 -23.80 -0.37
C GLU A 70 2.25 -23.44 0.45
N THR A 71 1.76 -22.22 0.36
CA THR A 71 0.54 -21.84 1.05
C THR A 71 -0.66 -22.43 0.33
N LYS A 72 -1.31 -23.41 0.96
CA LYS A 72 -2.59 -23.94 0.50
C LYS A 72 -3.71 -22.96 0.84
N THR A 73 -4.64 -22.76 -0.08
CA THR A 73 -5.90 -22.07 0.18
C THR A 73 -6.90 -23.06 0.75
N PHE A 74 -7.74 -22.62 1.68
CA PHE A 74 -8.79 -23.46 2.26
C PHE A 74 -9.98 -23.63 1.30
N PHE A 75 -10.11 -22.76 0.30
CA PHE A 75 -11.20 -22.70 -0.64
C PHE A 75 -10.68 -22.90 -2.07
N ASP A 76 -11.49 -23.54 -2.90
CA ASP A 76 -11.22 -23.63 -4.33
C ASP A 76 -11.53 -22.29 -5.03
N LYS A 77 -10.86 -22.00 -6.14
CA LYS A 77 -11.13 -20.79 -6.91
C LYS A 77 -12.56 -20.73 -7.45
N ASN A 78 -13.17 -21.89 -7.70
CA ASN A 78 -14.53 -22.01 -8.20
C ASN A 78 -15.61 -21.68 -7.16
N GLU A 79 -15.22 -21.60 -5.86
CA GLU A 79 -16.13 -21.21 -4.79
C GLU A 79 -16.30 -19.69 -4.68
N PHE A 80 -15.60 -18.91 -5.52
CA PHE A 80 -15.63 -17.45 -5.47
C PHE A 80 -16.12 -16.83 -6.76
N VAL A 81 -17.02 -15.89 -6.64
CA VAL A 81 -17.33 -14.95 -7.71
C VAL A 81 -16.46 -13.71 -7.54
N MET A 82 -15.51 -13.56 -8.45
CA MET A 82 -14.54 -12.47 -8.42
C MET A 82 -15.14 -11.20 -8.99
N THR A 83 -15.26 -10.17 -8.19
CA THR A 83 -15.86 -8.89 -8.61
C THR A 83 -14.95 -7.71 -8.24
N TYR A 84 -15.01 -6.63 -9.01
CA TYR A 84 -14.39 -5.37 -8.63
C TYR A 84 -15.27 -4.18 -9.01
N VAL A 85 -15.20 -3.12 -8.20
CA VAL A 85 -15.94 -1.88 -8.42
C VAL A 85 -15.15 -1.00 -9.38
N ASP A 86 -15.68 -0.78 -10.60
CA ASP A 86 -15.11 0.14 -11.59
C ASP A 86 -15.85 1.49 -11.52
N TYR A 87 -15.21 2.48 -10.90
CA TYR A 87 -15.82 3.79 -10.71
C TYR A 87 -15.32 4.77 -11.79
N PRO A 88 -16.23 5.48 -12.51
CA PRO A 88 -15.84 6.44 -13.54
C PRO A 88 -14.89 7.51 -12.97
N ARG A 89 -13.77 7.71 -13.67
CA ARG A 89 -12.64 8.53 -13.18
C ARG A 89 -13.04 9.95 -12.78
N ASP A 90 -13.85 10.61 -13.61
CA ASP A 90 -14.22 12.01 -13.34
C ASP A 90 -15.11 12.14 -12.09
N LYS A 91 -16.03 11.17 -11.91
CA LYS A 91 -16.86 11.09 -10.72
C LYS A 91 -16.01 10.76 -9.48
N LEU A 92 -15.02 9.88 -9.62
CA LEU A 92 -14.09 9.54 -8.54
C LEU A 92 -13.31 10.77 -8.10
N ILE A 93 -12.79 11.57 -9.03
CA ILE A 93 -12.04 12.80 -8.72
C ILE A 93 -12.92 13.81 -7.96
N LYS A 94 -14.16 14.01 -8.43
CA LYS A 94 -15.13 14.87 -7.74
C LYS A 94 -15.41 14.40 -6.30
N ASN A 95 -15.56 13.09 -6.12
CA ASN A 95 -15.80 12.50 -4.80
C ASN A 95 -14.57 12.63 -3.88
N ILE A 96 -13.37 12.46 -4.42
CA ILE A 96 -12.12 12.66 -3.66
C ILE A 96 -12.04 14.10 -3.14
N LYS A 97 -12.34 15.09 -3.98
CA LYS A 97 -12.35 16.50 -3.57
C LYS A 97 -13.34 16.74 -2.43
N LYS A 98 -14.61 16.35 -2.61
CA LYS A 98 -15.65 16.47 -1.57
C LYS A 98 -15.24 15.76 -0.27
N ARG A 99 -14.62 14.58 -0.36
CA ARG A 99 -14.15 13.84 0.82
C ARG A 99 -13.05 14.60 1.56
N ILE A 100 -12.13 15.24 0.84
CA ILE A 100 -11.05 16.02 1.45
C ILE A 100 -11.65 17.21 2.19
N ASP A 101 -12.54 18.00 1.57
CA ASP A 101 -13.17 19.12 2.23
C ASP A 101 -13.88 18.67 3.51
N ARG A 102 -14.72 17.65 3.42
CA ARG A 102 -15.41 17.07 4.59
C ARG A 102 -14.44 16.56 5.67
N MET A 103 -13.30 15.99 5.30
CA MET A 103 -12.29 15.52 6.25
C MET A 103 -11.72 16.70 7.08
N PHE A 104 -11.48 17.84 6.45
CA PHE A 104 -11.03 19.05 7.16
C PHE A 104 -12.13 19.63 8.04
N ASP A 105 -13.37 19.68 7.55
CA ASP A 105 -14.54 20.16 8.31
C ASP A 105 -14.78 19.30 9.56
N LEU A 106 -14.57 17.99 9.45
CA LEU A 106 -14.69 17.04 10.57
C LEU A 106 -13.49 17.06 11.53
N GLY A 107 -12.47 17.88 11.28
CA GLY A 107 -11.41 18.12 12.23
C GLY A 107 -10.13 17.31 12.02
N ALA A 108 -9.76 16.97 10.79
CA ALA A 108 -8.52 16.26 10.47
C ALA A 108 -7.27 16.93 11.06
N ILE A 109 -7.24 18.26 11.17
CA ILE A 109 -6.13 18.99 11.80
C ILE A 109 -6.04 18.65 13.29
N LYS A 110 -7.18 18.59 13.99
CA LYS A 110 -7.24 18.21 15.42
C LYS A 110 -6.80 16.76 15.63
N GLU A 111 -7.20 15.86 14.71
CA GLU A 111 -6.81 14.45 14.72
C GLU A 111 -5.29 14.30 14.58
N VAL A 112 -4.67 14.97 13.60
CA VAL A 112 -3.21 14.91 13.40
C VAL A 112 -2.46 15.54 14.58
N LYS A 113 -2.98 16.63 15.18
CA LYS A 113 -2.40 17.18 16.43
C LYS A 113 -2.38 16.13 17.55
N LYS A 114 -3.51 15.43 17.78
CA LYS A 114 -3.58 14.35 18.78
C LYS A 114 -2.66 13.18 18.42
N PHE A 115 -2.63 12.79 17.13
CA PHE A 115 -1.75 11.74 16.64
C PHE A 115 -0.27 12.03 16.92
N ASN A 116 0.18 13.27 16.77
CA ASN A 116 1.55 13.69 17.01
C ASN A 116 1.97 13.55 18.49
N LEU A 117 1.02 13.55 19.43
CA LEU A 117 1.29 13.33 20.85
C LEU A 117 1.56 11.85 21.16
N ILE A 118 1.16 10.94 20.28
CA ILE A 118 1.38 9.51 20.45
C ILE A 118 2.81 9.19 20.00
N LYS A 119 3.63 8.64 20.89
CA LYS A 119 5.01 8.21 20.57
C LYS A 119 5.02 6.95 19.72
N ILE A 120 4.70 7.10 18.42
CA ILE A 120 4.73 6.00 17.47
C ILE A 120 6.10 5.91 16.82
N ASN A 121 6.62 4.68 16.67
CA ASN A 121 7.87 4.45 15.97
C ASN A 121 7.77 5.00 14.53
N LYS A 122 8.77 5.81 14.12
CA LYS A 122 8.83 6.43 12.78
C LYS A 122 8.73 5.46 11.62
N LEU A 123 9.09 4.20 11.82
CA LEU A 123 9.00 3.12 10.80
C LEU A 123 7.59 2.52 10.67
N ASN A 124 6.66 2.93 11.51
CA ASN A 124 5.29 2.43 11.43
C ASN A 124 4.60 2.99 10.19
N SER A 125 3.89 2.13 9.45
CA SER A 125 3.19 2.48 8.21
C SER A 125 2.15 3.61 8.38
N VAL A 126 1.60 3.76 9.58
CA VAL A 126 0.64 4.83 9.89
C VAL A 126 1.23 6.23 9.63
N ASN A 127 2.54 6.43 9.82
CA ASN A 127 3.22 7.71 9.54
C ASN A 127 3.24 8.08 8.04
N HIS A 128 2.90 7.15 7.16
CA HIS A 128 2.88 7.33 5.71
C HIS A 128 1.47 7.51 5.14
N VAL A 129 0.46 7.64 6.00
CA VAL A 129 -0.92 7.93 5.57
C VAL A 129 -0.96 9.31 4.90
N ILE A 130 -1.62 9.37 3.73
CA ILE A 130 -1.81 10.63 2.99
C ILE A 130 -2.60 11.60 3.88
N GLY A 131 -2.08 12.80 4.06
CA GLY A 131 -2.66 13.86 4.89
C GLY A 131 -1.82 14.16 6.14
N ILE A 132 -1.18 13.17 6.77
CA ILE A 132 -0.40 13.41 8.01
C ILE A 132 0.77 14.35 7.74
N LYS A 133 1.57 14.10 6.71
CA LYS A 133 2.73 14.93 6.37
C LYS A 133 2.32 16.33 5.94
N GLU A 134 1.27 16.43 5.14
CA GLU A 134 0.74 17.69 4.64
C GLU A 134 0.19 18.55 5.78
N ILE A 135 -0.64 17.97 6.64
CA ILE A 135 -1.18 18.68 7.80
C ILE A 135 -0.06 19.09 8.77
N ASN A 136 0.97 18.26 8.96
CA ASN A 136 2.13 18.65 9.76
C ASN A 136 2.89 19.84 9.16
N SER A 137 2.97 19.94 7.84
CA SER A 137 3.55 21.11 7.17
C SER A 137 2.77 22.40 7.47
N TYR A 138 1.43 22.31 7.44
CA TYR A 138 0.56 23.41 7.84
C TYR A 138 0.72 23.77 9.34
N LEU A 139 0.72 22.76 10.22
CA LEU A 139 0.92 22.98 11.65
C LEU A 139 2.26 23.62 12.01
N SER A 140 3.29 23.38 11.19
CA SER A 140 4.62 23.98 11.30
C SER A 140 4.73 25.34 10.58
N LYS A 141 3.62 25.90 10.07
CA LYS A 141 3.58 27.16 9.30
C LYS A 141 4.49 27.15 8.05
N LYS A 142 4.70 25.97 7.43
CA LYS A 142 5.51 25.79 6.23
C LYS A 142 4.68 25.76 4.94
N ALA A 143 3.36 25.69 5.05
CA ALA A 143 2.45 25.66 3.94
C ALA A 143 1.07 26.18 4.38
N GLU A 144 0.34 26.77 3.44
CA GLU A 144 -1.02 27.25 3.66
C GLU A 144 -2.05 26.11 3.59
N LEU A 145 -3.25 26.36 4.16
CA LEU A 145 -4.30 25.34 4.21
C LEU A 145 -4.76 24.88 2.82
N ASN A 146 -4.88 25.79 1.88
CA ASN A 146 -5.28 25.45 0.51
C ASN A 146 -4.23 24.61 -0.20
N ASP A 147 -2.94 24.92 -0.01
CA ASP A 147 -1.82 24.18 -0.61
C ASP A 147 -1.79 22.73 -0.13
N ILE A 148 -1.98 22.52 1.18
CA ILE A 148 -1.98 21.15 1.72
C ILE A 148 -3.20 20.34 1.28
N LYS A 149 -4.38 20.97 1.15
CA LYS A 149 -5.59 20.34 0.59
C LYS A 149 -5.33 19.89 -0.85
N GLU A 150 -4.70 20.74 -1.67
CA GLU A 150 -4.36 20.39 -3.04
C GLU A 150 -3.32 19.27 -3.12
N GLN A 151 -2.28 19.32 -2.30
CA GLN A 151 -1.29 18.24 -2.22
C GLN A 151 -1.93 16.89 -1.84
N ILE A 152 -2.85 16.88 -0.88
CA ILE A 152 -3.61 15.69 -0.49
C ILE A 152 -4.47 15.20 -1.65
N LEU A 153 -5.12 16.10 -2.39
CA LEU A 153 -5.91 15.78 -3.57
C LEU A 153 -5.04 15.11 -4.66
N ILE A 154 -3.90 15.70 -4.99
CA ILE A 154 -2.96 15.17 -5.98
C ILE A 154 -2.49 13.76 -5.58
N LYS A 155 -2.05 13.58 -4.34
CA LYS A 155 -1.56 12.28 -3.84
C LYS A 155 -2.66 11.23 -3.83
N THR A 156 -3.87 11.58 -3.44
CA THR A 156 -5.02 10.66 -3.43
C THR A 156 -5.41 10.26 -4.85
N ARG A 157 -5.40 11.20 -5.81
CA ARG A 157 -5.63 10.91 -7.24
C ARG A 157 -4.57 9.97 -7.81
N GLN A 158 -3.30 10.20 -7.48
CA GLN A 158 -2.19 9.32 -7.89
C GLN A 158 -2.35 7.92 -7.29
N TYR A 159 -2.78 7.82 -6.03
CA TYR A 159 -3.06 6.55 -5.38
C TYR A 159 -4.20 5.80 -6.08
N ALA A 160 -5.31 6.47 -6.35
CA ALA A 160 -6.45 5.92 -7.09
C ALA A 160 -6.05 5.47 -8.52
N LYS A 161 -5.20 6.26 -9.21
CA LYS A 161 -4.66 5.85 -10.53
C LYS A 161 -3.86 4.55 -10.44
N ARG A 162 -3.00 4.41 -9.41
CA ARG A 162 -2.24 3.16 -9.20
C ARG A 162 -3.15 1.97 -8.93
N GLN A 163 -4.21 2.14 -8.11
CA GLN A 163 -5.20 1.09 -7.86
C GLN A 163 -5.89 0.66 -9.16
N SER A 164 -6.37 1.61 -9.95
CA SER A 164 -7.04 1.33 -11.24
C SER A 164 -6.11 0.64 -12.24
N THR A 165 -4.84 1.05 -12.32
CA THR A 165 -3.84 0.40 -13.19
C THR A 165 -3.55 -1.03 -12.74
N TRP A 166 -3.41 -1.24 -11.43
CA TRP A 166 -3.20 -2.57 -10.87
C TRP A 166 -4.40 -3.49 -11.12
N SER A 167 -5.61 -3.01 -10.89
CA SER A 167 -6.85 -3.78 -11.13
C SER A 167 -6.97 -4.22 -12.58
N ARG A 168 -6.69 -3.33 -13.54
CA ARG A 168 -6.72 -3.67 -14.97
C ARG A 168 -5.73 -4.75 -15.36
N GLY A 169 -4.57 -4.81 -14.72
CA GLY A 169 -3.56 -5.82 -14.99
C GLY A 169 -3.77 -7.15 -14.25
N HIS A 170 -4.51 -7.15 -13.13
CA HIS A 170 -4.61 -8.32 -12.24
C HIS A 170 -6.02 -8.88 -12.10
N MET A 171 -7.04 -8.11 -12.50
CA MET A 171 -8.45 -8.47 -12.38
C MET A 171 -9.13 -8.58 -13.76
N ILE A 172 -8.41 -9.11 -14.76
CA ILE A 172 -8.87 -9.16 -16.16
C ILE A 172 -10.18 -9.93 -16.30
N ASN A 173 -10.29 -11.07 -15.61
CA ASN A 173 -11.44 -11.97 -15.66
C ASN A 173 -12.46 -11.72 -14.53
N TRP A 174 -12.33 -10.61 -13.81
CA TRP A 174 -13.27 -10.28 -12.74
C TRP A 174 -14.48 -9.53 -13.28
N HIS A 175 -15.65 -9.78 -12.69
CA HIS A 175 -16.86 -9.07 -13.05
C HIS A 175 -16.80 -7.60 -12.58
N LYS A 176 -17.01 -6.69 -13.52
CA LYS A 176 -17.09 -5.26 -13.22
C LYS A 176 -18.44 -4.92 -12.62
N ILE A 177 -18.44 -4.25 -11.51
CA ILE A 177 -19.64 -3.76 -10.83
C ILE A 177 -19.71 -2.24 -10.96
N ASP A 178 -20.84 -1.75 -11.47
CA ASP A 178 -21.18 -0.33 -11.37
C ASP A 178 -21.74 -0.06 -9.95
N PRO A 179 -21.07 0.78 -9.15
CA PRO A 179 -21.52 1.09 -7.78
C PRO A 179 -22.86 1.83 -7.72
N LYS A 180 -23.35 2.33 -8.85
CA LYS A 180 -24.66 2.99 -8.94
C LYS A 180 -25.81 2.05 -9.30
N SER A 181 -25.51 0.82 -9.68
CA SER A 181 -26.53 -0.16 -9.98
C SER A 181 -27.34 -0.51 -8.74
N LYS A 182 -28.67 -0.45 -8.84
CA LYS A 182 -29.58 -0.87 -7.75
C LYS A 182 -29.42 -2.35 -7.40
N ASN A 183 -28.96 -3.17 -8.33
CA ASN A 183 -28.76 -4.62 -8.17
C ASN A 183 -27.44 -5.04 -8.85
N PRO A 184 -26.27 -4.69 -8.27
CA PRO A 184 -24.98 -4.91 -8.92
C PRO A 184 -24.65 -6.40 -9.14
N PHE A 185 -25.26 -7.29 -8.36
CA PHE A 185 -25.01 -8.75 -8.43
C PHE A 185 -26.02 -9.53 -9.28
N LYS A 186 -27.13 -8.92 -9.74
CA LYS A 186 -28.18 -9.61 -10.51
C LYS A 186 -27.69 -10.33 -11.77
N LYS A 187 -26.63 -9.80 -12.42
CA LYS A 187 -26.01 -10.40 -13.61
C LYS A 187 -24.95 -11.46 -13.30
N ILE A 188 -24.57 -11.59 -12.04
CA ILE A 188 -23.41 -12.39 -11.61
C ILE A 188 -23.88 -13.66 -10.88
N LEU A 189 -25.01 -13.56 -10.19
CA LEU A 189 -25.61 -14.65 -9.39
C LEU A 189 -26.70 -15.43 -10.14
N LYS A 190 -26.67 -15.40 -11.47
CA LYS A 190 -27.48 -16.28 -12.32
C LYS A 190 -26.70 -17.61 -12.48
#